data_b95b26400a96858a8ff013d733efd759
#
_entry.id   b95b26400a96858a8ff013d733efd759
#
_cell.length_a   1.000
_cell.length_b   1.000
_cell.length_c   1.000
_cell.angle_alpha   90.00
_cell.angle_beta   90.00
_cell.angle_gamma   90.00
#
_symmetry.space_group_name_H-M   'P 1'
#
loop_
_entity.id
_entity.type
_entity.pdbx_description
1 polymer ?
#
loop_
_entity_poly.entity_id
_entity_poly.type
_entity_poly.pdbx_seq_one_letter_code
_entity_poly.pdbx_strand_id
1 'polypeptide(L)'
;MFRSIRSPEVLLTTLAAAGILMVTMGARQSLGLFVAPINESTSLGIVTISLALAVGQFTWGAMQPVAGAVADRYGPRAVLIGGLVVLAIGSALTPFMTSGIGLIVSLGLLSAMGAGAGSFSVLIGAAAQRMPLEARGTASGVINAGGSFGQFVFAPIIQKLISLFGWMGAMWSLALLTLTALPLVGKLTRPGAAAPKHAEADAGLKN
;
A
#
# COMPACT_ATOMS: atom_id res chain seq x y z
N MET A 1 7.01 -18.15 -21.09
CA MET A 1 7.01 -17.41 -19.85
C MET A 1 5.66 -16.72 -19.55
N PHE A 2 4.95 -16.15 -20.51
CA PHE A 2 3.63 -15.49 -20.30
C PHE A 2 2.40 -16.42 -20.33
N ARG A 3 2.57 -17.72 -20.58
CA ARG A 3 1.45 -18.68 -20.67
C ARG A 3 0.78 -18.99 -19.32
N SER A 4 1.52 -18.87 -18.22
CA SER A 4 1.06 -19.22 -16.87
C SER A 4 0.13 -18.18 -16.23
N ILE A 5 0.10 -16.93 -16.74
CA ILE A 5 -0.81 -15.86 -16.24
C ILE A 5 -2.12 -15.80 -17.03
N ARG A 6 -2.32 -16.67 -18.03
CA ARG A 6 -3.50 -16.61 -18.92
C ARG A 6 -4.81 -17.05 -18.31
N SER A 7 -4.81 -17.65 -17.12
CA SER A 7 -6.10 -17.88 -16.44
C SER A 7 -6.67 -16.53 -15.97
N PRO A 8 -7.93 -16.22 -16.28
CA PRO A 8 -8.56 -14.96 -15.90
C PRO A 8 -8.45 -14.64 -14.41
N GLU A 9 -8.46 -15.66 -13.56
CA GLU A 9 -8.34 -15.52 -12.11
C GLU A 9 -6.94 -15.06 -11.67
N VAL A 10 -5.88 -15.65 -12.22
CA VAL A 10 -4.50 -15.26 -11.91
C VAL A 10 -4.22 -13.86 -12.40
N LEU A 11 -4.68 -13.51 -13.60
CA LEU A 11 -4.55 -12.16 -14.15
C LEU A 11 -5.28 -11.14 -13.26
N LEU A 12 -6.52 -11.39 -12.91
CA LEU A 12 -7.32 -10.49 -12.07
C LEU A 12 -6.69 -10.30 -10.68
N THR A 13 -6.21 -11.37 -10.07
CA THR A 13 -5.52 -11.34 -8.76
C THR A 13 -4.24 -10.51 -8.85
N THR A 14 -3.44 -10.71 -9.90
CA THR A 14 -2.19 -9.99 -10.14
C THR A 14 -2.45 -8.49 -10.37
N LEU A 15 -3.43 -8.15 -11.21
CA LEU A 15 -3.79 -6.76 -11.49
C LEU A 15 -4.41 -6.07 -10.27
N ALA A 16 -5.19 -6.77 -9.47
CA ALA A 16 -5.73 -6.22 -8.23
C ALA A 16 -4.61 -5.90 -7.23
N ALA A 17 -3.66 -6.82 -7.05
CA ALA A 17 -2.49 -6.57 -6.19
C ALA A 17 -1.61 -5.44 -6.72
N ALA A 18 -1.35 -5.40 -8.03
CA ALA A 18 -0.60 -4.32 -8.69
C ALA A 18 -1.30 -2.96 -8.51
N GLY A 19 -2.62 -2.90 -8.64
CA GLY A 19 -3.41 -1.69 -8.43
C GLY A 19 -3.38 -1.19 -6.98
N ILE A 20 -3.44 -2.08 -6.00
CA ILE A 20 -3.29 -1.71 -4.58
C ILE A 20 -1.88 -1.16 -4.33
N LEU A 21 -0.85 -1.84 -4.83
CA LEU A 21 0.53 -1.37 -4.68
C LEU A 21 0.78 -0.04 -5.39
N MET A 22 0.18 0.16 -6.55
CA MET A 22 0.22 1.42 -7.30
C MET A 22 -0.29 2.57 -6.44
N VAL A 23 -1.42 2.40 -5.78
CA VAL A 23 -2.03 3.44 -4.93
C VAL A 23 -1.19 3.67 -3.67
N THR A 24 -0.80 2.63 -2.95
CA THR A 24 -0.05 2.78 -1.68
C THR A 24 1.35 3.36 -1.91
N MET A 25 2.07 2.92 -2.94
CA MET A 25 3.39 3.43 -3.28
C MET A 25 3.33 4.83 -3.89
N GLY A 26 2.33 5.08 -4.75
CA GLY A 26 2.09 6.40 -5.33
C GLY A 26 1.75 7.43 -4.26
N ALA A 27 0.83 7.12 -3.35
CA ALA A 27 0.46 7.99 -2.24
C ALA A 27 1.68 8.32 -1.37
N ARG A 28 2.44 7.30 -0.96
CA ARG A 28 3.63 7.48 -0.12
C ARG A 28 4.71 8.33 -0.78
N GLN A 29 5.04 8.05 -2.04
CA GLN A 29 6.11 8.76 -2.75
C GLN A 29 5.75 10.23 -3.00
N SER A 30 4.47 10.53 -3.16
CA SER A 30 3.99 11.90 -3.37
C SER A 30 4.08 12.79 -2.14
N LEU A 31 4.29 12.24 -0.93
CA LEU A 31 4.38 13.03 0.29
C LEU A 31 5.50 14.06 0.28
N GLY A 32 6.58 13.83 -0.47
CA GLY A 32 7.66 14.80 -0.67
C GLY A 32 7.21 16.12 -1.31
N LEU A 33 6.15 16.09 -2.13
CA LEU A 33 5.60 17.29 -2.79
C LEU A 33 4.92 18.25 -1.80
N PHE A 34 4.56 17.78 -0.62
CA PHE A 34 3.88 18.57 0.39
C PHE A 34 4.83 19.33 1.32
N VAL A 35 6.14 19.06 1.30
CA VAL A 35 7.11 19.67 2.21
C VAL A 35 7.10 21.19 2.12
N ALA A 36 7.25 21.74 0.91
CA ALA A 36 7.25 23.17 0.70
C ALA A 36 5.89 23.81 1.04
N PRO A 37 4.75 23.34 0.50
CA PRO A 37 3.45 23.92 0.82
C PRO A 37 3.08 23.86 2.32
N ILE A 38 3.40 22.78 3.01
CA ILE A 38 3.19 22.69 4.47
C ILE A 38 4.08 23.71 5.19
N ASN A 39 5.36 23.83 4.81
CA ASN A 39 6.26 24.76 5.46
C ASN A 39 5.82 26.22 5.26
N GLU A 40 5.39 26.57 4.07
CA GLU A 40 4.89 27.93 3.76
C GLU A 40 3.64 28.28 4.57
N SER A 41 2.74 27.32 4.79
CA SER A 41 1.46 27.57 5.47
C SER A 41 1.54 27.44 6.99
N THR A 42 2.45 26.62 7.54
CA THR A 42 2.53 26.33 8.97
C THR A 42 3.74 26.95 9.66
N SER A 43 4.75 27.37 8.89
CA SER A 43 6.04 27.88 9.43
C SER A 43 6.76 26.93 10.40
N LEU A 44 6.46 25.60 10.31
CA LEU A 44 7.04 24.59 11.22
C LEU A 44 8.53 24.31 10.96
N GLY A 45 9.04 24.76 9.83
CA GLY A 45 10.40 24.52 9.37
C GLY A 45 10.56 23.19 8.61
N ILE A 46 11.36 23.26 7.52
CA ILE A 46 11.62 22.10 6.65
C ILE A 46 12.20 20.92 7.43
N VAL A 47 13.05 21.18 8.43
CA VAL A 47 13.67 20.14 9.26
C VAL A 47 12.60 19.34 10.03
N THR A 48 11.63 20.01 10.64
CA THR A 48 10.55 19.35 11.37
C THR A 48 9.68 18.49 10.46
N ILE A 49 9.33 19.00 9.28
CA ILE A 49 8.53 18.28 8.29
C ILE A 49 9.31 17.07 7.75
N SER A 50 10.58 17.27 7.42
CA SER A 50 11.46 16.18 6.94
C SER A 50 11.66 15.10 8.01
N LEU A 51 11.73 15.48 9.29
CA LEU A 51 11.77 14.53 10.40
C LEU A 51 10.51 13.68 10.46
N ALA A 52 9.32 14.27 10.29
CA ALA A 52 8.08 13.51 10.22
C ALA A 52 8.08 12.50 9.07
N LEU A 53 8.59 12.88 7.90
CA LEU A 53 8.75 11.97 6.76
C LEU A 53 9.81 10.89 7.01
N ALA A 54 10.91 11.21 7.68
CA ALA A 54 11.96 10.25 8.05
C ALA A 54 11.42 9.20 9.05
N VAL A 55 10.67 9.63 10.06
CA VAL A 55 9.92 8.72 10.96
C VAL A 55 8.96 7.86 10.14
N GLY A 56 8.28 8.44 9.16
CA GLY A 56 7.40 7.70 8.25
C GLY A 56 8.12 6.63 7.44
N GLN A 57 9.32 6.92 6.97
CA GLN A 57 10.13 5.95 6.24
C GLN A 57 10.52 4.75 7.12
N PHE A 58 10.91 5.01 8.36
CA PHE A 58 11.20 3.97 9.34
C PHE A 58 9.96 3.15 9.69
N THR A 59 8.85 3.83 10.02
CA THR A 59 7.57 3.20 10.36
C THR A 59 7.05 2.31 9.24
N TRP A 60 7.12 2.78 7.99
CA TRP A 60 6.74 1.99 6.81
C TRP A 60 7.56 0.70 6.69
N GLY A 61 8.87 0.79 6.88
CA GLY A 61 9.75 -0.39 6.86
C GLY A 61 9.45 -1.37 7.99
N ALA A 62 9.32 -0.85 9.22
CA ALA A 62 9.05 -1.64 10.42
C ALA A 62 7.65 -2.30 10.38
N MET A 63 6.67 -1.66 9.73
CA MET A 63 5.31 -2.20 9.63
C MET A 63 5.21 -3.41 8.67
N GLN A 64 6.09 -3.54 7.70
CA GLN A 64 6.02 -4.62 6.71
C GLN A 64 6.09 -6.03 7.32
N PRO A 65 7.08 -6.39 8.15
CA PRO A 65 7.11 -7.70 8.79
C PRO A 65 5.92 -7.91 9.75
N VAL A 66 5.51 -6.87 10.47
CA VAL A 66 4.35 -6.92 11.38
C VAL A 66 3.07 -7.21 10.58
N ALA A 67 2.83 -6.45 9.52
CA ALA A 67 1.67 -6.63 8.64
C ALA A 67 1.69 -8.00 7.95
N GLY A 68 2.86 -8.50 7.56
CA GLY A 68 3.03 -9.85 7.03
C GLY A 68 2.61 -10.91 8.04
N ALA A 69 3.13 -10.86 9.26
CA ALA A 69 2.79 -11.81 10.32
C ALA A 69 1.29 -11.77 10.70
N VAL A 70 0.69 -10.57 10.74
CA VAL A 70 -0.75 -10.42 10.97
C VAL A 70 -1.57 -10.98 9.80
N ALA A 71 -1.12 -10.77 8.57
CA ALA A 71 -1.77 -11.30 7.37
C ALA A 71 -1.72 -12.83 7.31
N ASP A 72 -0.61 -13.43 7.74
CA ASP A 72 -0.47 -14.89 7.82
C ASP A 72 -1.40 -15.51 8.87
N ARG A 73 -1.61 -14.81 9.99
CA ARG A 73 -2.45 -15.31 11.09
C ARG A 73 -3.95 -15.04 10.89
N TYR A 74 -4.32 -13.86 10.43
CA TYR A 74 -5.72 -13.40 10.37
C TYR A 74 -6.24 -13.23 8.93
N GLY A 75 -5.38 -13.51 7.96
CA GLY A 75 -5.70 -13.33 6.53
C GLY A 75 -5.36 -11.93 6.01
N PRO A 76 -4.98 -11.82 4.73
CA PRO A 76 -4.52 -10.57 4.13
C PRO A 76 -5.62 -9.52 3.97
N ARG A 77 -6.91 -9.95 3.92
CA ARG A 77 -8.04 -9.03 3.68
C ARG A 77 -8.15 -7.95 4.74
N ALA A 78 -8.16 -8.35 6.02
CA ALA A 78 -8.30 -7.41 7.13
C ALA A 78 -7.12 -6.42 7.19
N VAL A 79 -5.90 -6.93 6.96
CA VAL A 79 -4.67 -6.14 6.95
C VAL A 79 -4.68 -5.11 5.84
N LEU A 80 -5.07 -5.51 4.61
CA LEU A 80 -5.10 -4.60 3.47
C LEU A 80 -6.21 -3.54 3.61
N ILE A 81 -7.41 -3.92 4.05
CA ILE A 81 -8.49 -2.95 4.32
C ILE A 81 -8.08 -1.98 5.42
N GLY A 82 -7.61 -2.51 6.56
CA GLY A 82 -7.14 -1.70 7.69
C GLY A 82 -6.01 -0.76 7.27
N GLY A 83 -5.04 -1.26 6.49
CA GLY A 83 -3.94 -0.45 5.97
C GLY A 83 -4.40 0.71 5.09
N LEU A 84 -5.29 0.46 4.12
CA LEU A 84 -5.83 1.51 3.25
C LEU A 84 -6.64 2.55 4.03
N VAL A 85 -7.45 2.10 5.00
CA VAL A 85 -8.22 3.00 5.86
C VAL A 85 -7.31 3.85 6.75
N VAL A 86 -6.31 3.25 7.39
CA VAL A 86 -5.34 3.97 8.24
C VAL A 86 -4.51 4.95 7.42
N LEU A 87 -4.08 4.59 6.20
CA LEU A 87 -3.40 5.50 5.28
C LEU A 87 -4.29 6.68 4.91
N ALA A 88 -5.56 6.44 4.59
CA ALA A 88 -6.52 7.48 4.27
C ALA A 88 -6.79 8.41 5.47
N ILE A 89 -6.96 7.86 6.67
CA ILE A 89 -7.14 8.64 7.90
C ILE A 89 -5.91 9.50 8.18
N GLY A 90 -4.70 8.95 8.11
CA GLY A 90 -3.46 9.69 8.33
C GLY A 90 -3.31 10.86 7.35
N SER A 91 -3.61 10.63 6.05
CA SER A 91 -3.59 11.68 5.03
C SER A 91 -4.67 12.74 5.28
N ALA A 92 -5.90 12.32 5.64
CA ALA A 92 -7.01 13.24 5.89
C ALA A 92 -6.84 14.08 7.16
N LEU A 93 -6.14 13.56 8.18
CA LEU A 93 -5.85 14.29 9.42
C LEU A 93 -4.71 15.30 9.27
N THR A 94 -3.79 15.09 8.34
CA THR A 94 -2.60 15.93 8.16
C THR A 94 -2.91 17.43 8.03
N PRO A 95 -3.96 17.88 7.29
CA PRO A 95 -4.32 19.30 7.19
C PRO A 95 -4.68 19.97 8.51
N PHE A 96 -5.06 19.20 9.53
CA PHE A 96 -5.42 19.73 10.86
C PHE A 96 -4.22 19.79 11.82
N MET A 97 -3.06 19.30 11.39
CA MET A 97 -1.86 19.23 12.23
C MET A 97 -1.07 20.54 12.15
N THR A 98 -1.11 21.31 13.22
CA THR A 98 -0.40 22.59 13.35
C THR A 98 0.92 22.49 14.12
N SER A 99 1.33 21.28 14.52
CA SER A 99 2.53 21.03 15.28
C SER A 99 3.39 19.93 14.66
N GLY A 100 4.70 19.96 14.91
CA GLY A 100 5.62 18.92 14.44
C GLY A 100 5.25 17.51 14.94
N ILE A 101 4.79 17.40 16.20
CA ILE A 101 4.31 16.14 16.77
C ILE A 101 3.06 15.66 16.03
N GLY A 102 2.14 16.57 15.72
CA GLY A 102 0.95 16.24 14.95
C GLY A 102 1.30 15.68 13.56
N LEU A 103 2.28 16.28 12.87
CA LEU A 103 2.78 15.77 11.59
C LEU A 103 3.45 14.41 11.74
N ILE A 104 4.22 14.18 12.80
CA ILE A 104 4.82 12.87 13.07
C ILE A 104 3.72 11.82 13.27
N VAL A 105 2.66 12.13 14.00
CA VAL A 105 1.55 11.19 14.22
C VAL A 105 0.78 10.93 12.93
N SER A 106 0.40 11.96 12.16
CA SER A 106 -0.44 11.81 10.97
C SER A 106 0.34 11.22 9.77
N LEU A 107 1.48 11.83 9.41
CA LEU A 107 2.30 11.38 8.29
C LEU A 107 3.29 10.27 8.68
N GLY A 108 4.00 10.49 9.80
CA GLY A 108 5.08 9.61 10.23
C GLY A 108 4.60 8.28 10.79
N LEU A 109 3.46 8.23 11.47
CA LEU A 109 2.92 6.99 12.03
C LEU A 109 1.72 6.48 11.21
N LEU A 110 0.58 7.19 11.24
CA LEU A 110 -0.66 6.66 10.65
C LEU A 110 -0.52 6.39 9.15
N SER A 111 -0.15 7.39 8.35
CA SER A 111 -0.03 7.19 6.90
C SER A 111 1.02 6.15 6.55
N ALA A 112 2.15 6.14 7.26
CA ALA A 112 3.22 5.19 7.00
C ALA A 112 2.88 3.76 7.41
N MET A 113 2.22 3.54 8.55
CA MET A 113 1.72 2.23 8.98
C MET A 113 0.72 1.68 7.96
N GLY A 114 -0.22 2.51 7.52
CA GLY A 114 -1.20 2.13 6.51
C GLY A 114 -0.56 1.73 5.18
N ALA A 115 0.40 2.51 4.70
CA ALA A 115 1.16 2.19 3.49
C ALA A 115 2.00 0.91 3.65
N GLY A 116 2.58 0.67 4.83
CA GLY A 116 3.34 -0.54 5.15
C GLY A 116 2.47 -1.80 5.14
N ALA A 117 1.23 -1.69 5.62
CA ALA A 117 0.26 -2.79 5.55
C ALA A 117 -0.16 -3.13 4.11
N GLY A 118 -0.17 -2.16 3.20
CA GLY A 118 -0.38 -2.35 1.76
C GLY A 118 0.90 -2.56 0.97
N SER A 119 1.97 -3.06 1.58
CA SER A 119 3.28 -3.24 0.97
C SER A 119 3.35 -4.44 0.01
N PHE A 120 4.43 -4.47 -0.79
CA PHE A 120 4.72 -5.55 -1.71
C PHE A 120 4.72 -6.92 -1.02
N SER A 121 5.28 -7.04 0.18
CA SER A 121 5.37 -8.30 0.93
C SER A 121 4.01 -8.91 1.21
N VAL A 122 3.06 -8.11 1.73
CA VAL A 122 1.70 -8.56 2.04
C VAL A 122 0.94 -8.91 0.76
N LEU A 123 1.09 -8.08 -0.29
CA LEU A 123 0.37 -8.28 -1.55
C LEU A 123 0.86 -9.50 -2.30
N ILE A 124 2.19 -9.75 -2.33
CA ILE A 124 2.72 -10.95 -2.99
C ILE A 124 2.35 -12.21 -2.23
N GLY A 125 2.38 -12.18 -0.88
CA GLY A 125 1.93 -13.28 -0.05
C GLY A 125 0.47 -13.63 -0.30
N ALA A 126 -0.42 -12.62 -0.35
CA ALA A 126 -1.84 -12.79 -0.65
C ALA A 126 -2.08 -13.34 -2.07
N ALA A 127 -1.35 -12.83 -3.07
CA ALA A 127 -1.45 -13.28 -4.45
C ALA A 127 -0.90 -14.70 -4.63
N ALA A 128 0.22 -15.03 -3.99
CA ALA A 128 0.87 -16.34 -4.10
C ALA A 128 0.01 -17.50 -3.58
N GLN A 129 -0.87 -17.25 -2.61
CA GLN A 129 -1.83 -18.24 -2.11
C GLN A 129 -2.87 -18.67 -3.15
N ARG A 130 -2.99 -17.92 -4.25
CA ARG A 130 -4.05 -18.07 -5.26
C ARG A 130 -3.55 -18.42 -6.65
N MET A 131 -2.26 -18.63 -6.80
CA MET A 131 -1.67 -18.90 -8.10
C MET A 131 -0.67 -20.07 -8.05
N PRO A 132 -0.55 -20.84 -9.15
CA PRO A 132 0.43 -21.90 -9.25
C PRO A 132 1.85 -21.33 -9.17
N LEU A 133 2.80 -22.18 -8.74
CA LEU A 133 4.20 -21.80 -8.53
C LEU A 133 4.83 -21.13 -9.76
N GLU A 134 4.52 -21.64 -10.95
CA GLU A 134 5.06 -21.15 -12.23
C GLU A 134 4.62 -19.69 -12.54
N ALA A 135 3.46 -19.26 -12.00
CA ALA A 135 2.94 -17.92 -12.23
C ALA A 135 3.50 -16.87 -11.24
N ARG A 136 3.99 -17.31 -10.07
CA ARG A 136 4.40 -16.42 -8.98
C ARG A 136 5.49 -15.42 -9.36
N GLY A 137 6.52 -15.87 -10.09
CA GLY A 137 7.62 -15.01 -10.50
C GLY A 137 7.16 -13.88 -11.42
N THR A 138 6.36 -14.21 -12.43
CA THR A 138 5.83 -13.20 -13.37
C THR A 138 4.82 -12.28 -12.68
N ALA A 139 3.96 -12.81 -11.81
CA ALA A 139 3.02 -12.02 -11.03
C ALA A 139 3.75 -11.04 -10.09
N SER A 140 4.82 -11.47 -9.42
CA SER A 140 5.66 -10.59 -8.60
C SER A 140 6.23 -9.43 -9.40
N GLY A 141 6.72 -9.69 -10.61
CA GLY A 141 7.23 -8.65 -11.51
C GLY A 141 6.15 -7.64 -11.90
N VAL A 142 4.94 -8.11 -12.24
CA VAL A 142 3.80 -7.23 -12.59
C VAL A 142 3.33 -6.42 -11.39
N ILE A 143 3.24 -7.03 -10.21
CA ILE A 143 2.85 -6.32 -8.98
C ILE A 143 3.87 -5.22 -8.67
N ASN A 144 5.17 -5.52 -8.73
CA ASN A 144 6.21 -4.53 -8.48
C ASN A 144 6.22 -3.41 -9.53
N ALA A 145 6.01 -3.75 -10.80
CA ALA A 145 5.86 -2.76 -11.87
C ALA A 145 4.67 -1.82 -11.61
N GLY A 146 3.55 -2.34 -11.08
CA GLY A 146 2.41 -1.53 -10.65
C GLY A 146 2.80 -0.51 -9.58
N GLY A 147 3.58 -0.90 -8.58
CA GLY A 147 4.10 0.02 -7.57
C GLY A 147 4.97 1.14 -8.14
N SER A 148 5.91 0.78 -9.02
CA SER A 148 6.79 1.75 -9.71
C SER A 148 6.00 2.70 -10.61
N PHE A 149 5.00 2.16 -11.33
CA PHE A 149 4.11 2.97 -12.16
C PHE A 149 3.28 3.95 -11.32
N GLY A 150 2.83 3.51 -10.13
CA GLY A 150 2.13 4.38 -9.17
C GLY A 150 2.99 5.57 -8.74
N GLN A 151 4.25 5.33 -8.39
CA GLN A 151 5.17 6.42 -8.02
C GLN A 151 5.34 7.44 -9.16
N PHE A 152 5.41 6.96 -10.39
CA PHE A 152 5.51 7.83 -11.56
C PHE A 152 4.23 8.65 -11.83
N VAL A 153 3.06 7.99 -11.78
CA VAL A 153 1.79 8.62 -12.15
C VAL A 153 1.24 9.53 -11.06
N PHE A 154 1.40 9.16 -9.79
CA PHE A 154 0.85 9.95 -8.67
C PHE A 154 1.53 11.31 -8.53
N ALA A 155 2.83 11.42 -8.81
CA ALA A 155 3.54 12.69 -8.66
C ALA A 155 2.91 13.84 -9.47
N PRO A 156 2.70 13.73 -10.80
CA PRO A 156 2.04 14.80 -11.56
C PRO A 156 0.57 15.01 -11.18
N ILE A 157 -0.16 13.95 -10.80
CA ILE A 157 -1.54 14.06 -10.35
C ILE A 157 -1.60 14.87 -9.05
N ILE A 158 -0.81 14.52 -8.05
CA ILE A 158 -0.80 15.21 -6.77
C ILE A 158 -0.29 16.66 -6.93
N GLN A 159 0.74 16.87 -7.75
CA GLN A 159 1.21 18.25 -8.06
C GLN A 159 0.09 19.10 -8.68
N LYS A 160 -0.71 18.52 -9.59
CA LYS A 160 -1.87 19.21 -10.16
C LYS A 160 -2.95 19.49 -9.12
N LEU A 161 -3.23 18.52 -8.23
CA LEU A 161 -4.20 18.72 -7.14
C LEU A 161 -3.74 19.80 -6.16
N ILE A 162 -2.43 19.85 -5.83
CA ILE A 162 -1.88 20.94 -5.00
C ILE A 162 -2.07 22.29 -5.68
N SER A 163 -1.84 22.40 -6.99
CA SER A 163 -2.01 23.65 -7.73
C SER A 163 -3.47 24.12 -7.85
N LEU A 164 -4.43 23.18 -7.85
CA LEU A 164 -5.86 23.49 -8.01
C LEU A 164 -6.57 23.72 -6.68
N PHE A 165 -6.28 22.92 -5.66
CA PHE A 165 -7.02 22.86 -4.40
C PHE A 165 -6.17 23.24 -3.18
N GLY A 166 -4.92 23.63 -3.41
CA GLY A 166 -3.95 23.79 -2.35
C GLY A 166 -3.53 22.44 -1.71
N TRP A 167 -2.55 22.49 -0.82
CA TRP A 167 -1.99 21.28 -0.23
C TRP A 167 -3.01 20.53 0.67
N MET A 168 -3.89 21.23 1.38
CA MET A 168 -4.92 20.61 2.22
C MET A 168 -5.91 19.82 1.37
N GLY A 169 -6.43 20.44 0.29
CA GLY A 169 -7.34 19.78 -0.65
C GLY A 169 -6.69 18.60 -1.36
N ALA A 170 -5.40 18.70 -1.69
CA ALA A 170 -4.64 17.61 -2.28
C ALA A 170 -4.46 16.43 -1.29
N MET A 171 -4.27 16.69 0.02
CA MET A 171 -4.22 15.65 1.05
C MET A 171 -5.56 14.91 1.19
N TRP A 172 -6.68 15.63 1.19
CA TRP A 172 -8.00 14.98 1.20
C TRP A 172 -8.27 14.20 -0.08
N SER A 173 -7.86 14.73 -1.23
CA SER A 173 -7.94 14.01 -2.51
C SER A 173 -7.10 12.73 -2.48
N LEU A 174 -5.90 12.77 -1.89
CA LEU A 174 -5.04 11.61 -1.71
C LEU A 174 -5.70 10.56 -0.81
N ALA A 175 -6.34 10.97 0.28
CA ALA A 175 -7.10 10.08 1.16
C ALA A 175 -8.24 9.39 0.38
N LEU A 176 -9.02 10.13 -0.41
CA LEU A 176 -10.09 9.58 -1.23
C LEU A 176 -9.56 8.62 -2.31
N LEU A 177 -8.49 9.01 -3.01
CA LEU A 177 -7.81 8.14 -3.99
C LEU A 177 -7.34 6.83 -3.36
N THR A 178 -6.84 6.88 -2.13
CA THR A 178 -6.43 5.67 -1.40
C THR A 178 -7.62 4.72 -1.16
N LEU A 179 -8.77 5.25 -0.81
CA LEU A 179 -9.98 4.45 -0.59
C LEU A 179 -10.52 3.81 -1.88
N THR A 180 -10.21 4.35 -3.06
CA THR A 180 -10.59 3.72 -4.34
C THR A 180 -9.93 2.35 -4.56
N ALA A 181 -8.87 2.03 -3.81
CA ALA A 181 -8.26 0.71 -3.86
C ALA A 181 -9.02 -0.38 -3.05
N LEU A 182 -9.97 0.00 -2.17
CA LEU A 182 -10.73 -0.97 -1.36
C LEU A 182 -11.45 -2.05 -2.19
N PRO A 183 -12.13 -1.75 -3.30
CA PRO A 183 -12.76 -2.78 -4.14
C PRO A 183 -11.76 -3.82 -4.68
N LEU A 184 -10.50 -3.43 -4.92
CA LEU A 184 -9.46 -4.33 -5.40
C LEU A 184 -9.08 -5.37 -4.33
N VAL A 185 -9.15 -5.01 -3.05
CA VAL A 185 -8.92 -5.96 -1.94
C VAL A 185 -9.95 -7.07 -1.99
N GLY A 186 -11.21 -6.77 -2.26
CA GLY A 186 -12.27 -7.77 -2.43
C GLY A 186 -11.97 -8.75 -3.57
N LYS A 187 -11.42 -8.27 -4.68
CA LYS A 187 -11.02 -9.12 -5.82
C LYS A 187 -9.78 -9.96 -5.50
N LEU A 188 -8.81 -9.39 -4.79
CA LEU A 188 -7.59 -10.09 -4.38
C LEU A 188 -7.88 -11.18 -3.34
N THR A 189 -8.86 -11.00 -2.44
CA THR A 189 -9.08 -11.86 -1.28
C THR A 189 -10.39 -12.66 -1.34
N ARG A 190 -11.13 -12.68 -2.46
CA ARG A 190 -12.33 -13.52 -2.63
C ARG A 190 -11.95 -14.99 -2.38
N PRO A 191 -12.82 -15.79 -1.73
CA PRO A 191 -12.64 -17.23 -1.64
C PRO A 191 -12.76 -17.84 -3.05
N GLY A 192 -11.65 -18.01 -3.72
CA GLY A 192 -11.52 -18.87 -4.89
C GLY A 192 -11.04 -20.23 -4.40
N ALA A 193 -11.24 -21.31 -5.16
CA ALA A 193 -10.86 -22.66 -4.79
C ALA A 193 -9.45 -22.65 -4.17
N ALA A 194 -9.37 -23.03 -2.90
CA ALA A 194 -8.11 -23.12 -2.18
C ALA A 194 -7.16 -23.98 -3.02
N ALA A 195 -5.96 -23.47 -3.31
CA ALA A 195 -4.90 -24.34 -3.79
C ALA A 195 -4.79 -25.52 -2.79
N PRO A 196 -4.68 -26.77 -3.26
CA PRO A 196 -4.69 -27.92 -2.37
C PRO A 196 -3.61 -27.72 -1.31
N LYS A 197 -4.03 -27.65 -0.05
CA LYS A 197 -3.12 -27.75 1.10
C LYS A 197 -2.27 -28.98 0.88
N HIS A 198 -0.99 -28.89 1.15
CA HIS A 198 -0.05 -30.00 1.21
C HIS A 198 -0.60 -31.16 2.06
N ALA A 199 -1.46 -31.99 1.47
CA ALA A 199 -2.00 -33.21 2.06
C ALA A 199 -1.15 -34.44 1.71
N GLU A 200 -0.01 -34.25 1.04
CA GLU A 200 0.84 -35.34 0.58
C GLU A 200 2.18 -35.53 1.35
N ALA A 201 2.48 -34.65 2.32
CA ALA A 201 3.70 -34.86 3.12
C ALA A 201 3.54 -35.86 4.26
N ASP A 202 2.32 -36.21 4.68
CA ASP A 202 2.07 -37.11 5.80
C ASP A 202 1.74 -38.57 5.38
N ALA A 203 1.52 -38.82 4.11
CA ALA A 203 1.24 -40.19 3.63
C ALA A 203 2.51 -41.00 3.30
N GLY A 204 3.66 -40.34 3.18
CA GLY A 204 4.95 -40.99 2.86
C GLY A 204 5.80 -41.46 4.05
N LEU A 205 5.39 -41.23 5.29
CA LEU A 205 6.12 -41.57 6.49
C LEU A 205 5.51 -42.76 7.29
N LYS A 206 4.56 -43.46 6.72
CA LYS A 206 3.93 -44.66 7.30
C LYS A 206 4.04 -45.88 6.38
N ASN A 207 5.23 -46.16 5.85
CA ASN A 207 5.59 -47.47 5.35
C ASN A 207 7.05 -47.77 5.71
#